data_7a6c813ef7362cdd894aa8757f1c22a7
#
_entry.id   7a6c813ef7362cdd894aa8757f1c22a7
#
_cell.length_a   1.000
_cell.length_b   1.000
_cell.length_c   1.000
_cell.angle_alpha   90.00
_cell.angle_beta   90.00
_cell.angle_gamma   90.00
#
_symmetry.space_group_name_H-M   'P 1'
#
loop_
_entity.id
_entity.type
_entity.pdbx_description
1 polymer ?
#
loop_
_entity_poly.entity_id
_entity_poly.type
_entity_poly.pdbx_seq_one_letter_code
_entity_poly.pdbx_strand_id
1 'polypeptide(L)'
;MIGILGGMGTQAGLDFCNKLAILNRGKIDQEYPLFILYNKSNIPGRPESIGVQTKNLSNKSSNKASKKKYNNVLKSLLNGCKLLEKNKCKFIVIPCNTAHYWFDDLQKKINIPIINMPKEVFKFTKKNCKKIQK
;
A
#
# COMPACT_ATOMS: atom_id res chain seq x y z
N MET A 1 -13.20 4.18 -10.57
CA MET A 1 -12.84 2.82 -10.09
C MET A 1 -11.62 2.92 -9.19
N ILE A 2 -11.65 2.23 -8.06
CA ILE A 2 -10.57 2.21 -7.06
C ILE A 2 -9.66 1.00 -7.34
N GLY A 3 -8.34 1.18 -7.32
CA GLY A 3 -7.39 0.09 -7.36
C GLY A 3 -6.93 -0.28 -5.94
N ILE A 4 -7.00 -1.55 -5.58
CA ILE A 4 -6.56 -2.05 -4.28
C ILE A 4 -5.46 -3.08 -4.52
N LEU A 5 -4.23 -2.77 -4.10
CA LEU A 5 -3.10 -3.70 -4.14
C LEU A 5 -2.99 -4.43 -2.81
N GLY A 6 -3.54 -5.63 -2.76
CA GLY A 6 -3.52 -6.53 -1.61
C GLY A 6 -2.41 -7.59 -1.69
N GLY A 7 -2.50 -8.59 -0.84
CA GLY A 7 -1.58 -9.72 -0.81
C GLY A 7 -0.44 -9.61 0.21
N MET A 8 -0.46 -8.54 1.04
CA MET A 8 0.59 -8.22 2.00
C MET A 8 0.08 -7.95 3.45
N GLY A 9 -0.76 -8.74 4.12
CA GLY A 9 -1.34 -10.03 3.74
C GLY A 9 -2.68 -9.96 3.04
N THR A 10 -3.04 -11.12 2.55
CA THR A 10 -4.30 -11.32 1.84
C THR A 10 -5.50 -10.92 2.68
N GLN A 11 -5.56 -11.36 3.93
CA GLN A 11 -6.67 -11.05 4.84
C GLN A 11 -6.87 -9.55 5.05
N ALA A 12 -5.79 -8.76 5.13
CA ALA A 12 -5.88 -7.31 5.27
C ALA A 12 -6.51 -6.65 4.03
N GLY A 13 -6.20 -7.17 2.83
CA GLY A 13 -6.82 -6.70 1.59
C GLY A 13 -8.31 -7.00 1.52
N LEU A 14 -8.71 -8.21 1.91
CA LEU A 14 -10.12 -8.63 1.95
C LEU A 14 -10.91 -7.82 2.99
N ASP A 15 -10.35 -7.64 4.20
CA ASP A 15 -10.96 -6.83 5.25
C ASP A 15 -11.13 -5.36 4.82
N PHE A 16 -10.15 -4.80 4.12
CA PHE A 16 -10.27 -3.46 3.54
C PHE A 16 -11.43 -3.37 2.54
N CYS A 17 -11.58 -4.35 1.63
CA CYS A 17 -12.68 -4.37 0.67
C CYS A 17 -14.04 -4.48 1.37
N ASN A 18 -14.13 -5.31 2.38
CA ASN A 18 -15.35 -5.46 3.19
C ASN A 18 -15.73 -4.15 3.88
N LYS A 19 -14.77 -3.48 4.52
CA LYS A 19 -14.98 -2.17 5.15
C LYS A 19 -15.34 -1.09 4.14
N LEU A 20 -14.71 -1.10 2.96
CA LEU A 20 -15.04 -0.18 1.88
C LEU A 20 -16.52 -0.31 1.47
N ALA A 21 -17.00 -1.54 1.31
CA ALA A 21 -18.40 -1.81 0.97
C ALA A 21 -19.35 -1.38 2.10
N ILE A 22 -19.05 -1.72 3.35
CA ILE A 22 -19.88 -1.38 4.52
C ILE A 22 -20.00 0.15 4.70
N LEU A 23 -18.86 0.87 4.62
CA LEU A 23 -18.82 2.33 4.83
C LEU A 23 -19.44 3.13 3.68
N ASN A 24 -19.56 2.52 2.50
CA ASN A 24 -20.14 3.14 1.30
C ASN A 24 -21.36 2.36 0.81
N ARG A 25 -22.16 1.89 1.74
CA ARG A 25 -23.33 1.04 1.44
C ARG A 25 -24.35 1.80 0.60
N GLY A 26 -24.62 1.28 -0.59
CA GLY A 26 -25.72 1.72 -1.44
C GLY A 26 -27.05 1.06 -1.07
N LYS A 27 -28.15 1.61 -1.57
CA LYS A 27 -29.49 1.00 -1.52
C LYS A 27 -29.65 -0.10 -2.55
N ILE A 28 -28.94 0.01 -3.66
CA ILE A 28 -28.90 -0.94 -4.78
C ILE A 28 -27.42 -1.23 -5.13
N ASP A 29 -27.15 -2.31 -5.84
CA ASP A 29 -25.79 -2.75 -6.17
C ASP A 29 -25.00 -1.71 -6.97
N GLN A 30 -25.67 -0.94 -7.81
CA GLN A 30 -25.05 0.09 -8.67
C GLN A 30 -24.50 1.30 -7.90
N GLU A 31 -24.89 1.49 -6.65
CA GLU A 31 -24.42 2.58 -5.79
C GLU A 31 -23.15 2.22 -5.01
N TYR A 32 -22.74 0.94 -5.00
CA TYR A 32 -21.50 0.54 -4.34
C TYR A 32 -20.27 1.02 -5.13
N PRO A 33 -19.13 1.27 -4.44
CA PRO A 33 -17.94 1.74 -5.11
C PRO A 33 -17.37 0.68 -6.06
N LEU A 34 -17.05 1.08 -7.28
CA LEU A 34 -16.33 0.23 -8.23
C LEU A 34 -14.87 0.09 -7.81
N PHE A 35 -14.39 -1.13 -7.63
CA PHE A 35 -12.99 -1.39 -7.32
C PHE A 35 -12.45 -2.67 -7.97
N ILE A 36 -11.13 -2.73 -8.10
CA ILE A 36 -10.37 -3.93 -8.43
C ILE A 36 -9.49 -4.26 -7.23
N LEU A 37 -9.64 -5.46 -6.65
CA LEU A 37 -8.66 -6.02 -5.73
C LEU A 37 -7.68 -6.89 -6.52
N TYR A 38 -6.43 -6.46 -6.60
CA TYR A 38 -5.33 -7.31 -7.05
C TYR A 38 -4.60 -7.89 -5.84
N ASN A 39 -4.95 -9.12 -5.46
CA ASN A 39 -4.31 -9.83 -4.36
C ASN A 39 -3.00 -10.47 -4.81
N LYS A 40 -1.91 -9.68 -4.75
CA LYS A 40 -0.57 -10.11 -5.19
C LYS A 40 0.20 -10.69 -4.01
N SER A 41 -0.07 -11.96 -3.66
CA SER A 41 0.52 -12.65 -2.50
C SER A 41 2.01 -13.00 -2.67
N ASN A 42 2.54 -12.95 -3.89
CA ASN A 42 3.93 -13.29 -4.20
C ASN A 42 4.90 -12.09 -4.11
N ILE A 43 4.50 -11.00 -3.44
CA ILE A 43 5.42 -9.90 -3.14
C ILE A 43 6.43 -10.37 -2.07
N PRO A 44 7.75 -10.18 -2.28
CA PRO A 44 8.77 -10.62 -1.32
C PRO A 44 8.59 -10.02 0.09
N GLY A 45 9.14 -10.68 1.10
CA GLY A 45 9.07 -10.24 2.50
C GLY A 45 9.55 -8.79 2.68
N ARG A 46 8.67 -7.91 3.23
CA ARG A 46 8.96 -6.48 3.44
C ARG A 46 9.83 -6.23 4.68
N PRO A 47 9.57 -6.84 5.85
CA PRO A 47 10.39 -6.61 7.05
C PRO A 47 11.87 -6.92 6.84
N GLU A 48 12.19 -8.02 6.17
CA GLU A 48 13.56 -8.42 5.84
C GLU A 48 14.26 -7.45 4.88
N SER A 49 13.49 -6.74 4.06
CA SER A 49 14.00 -5.77 3.09
C SER A 49 14.22 -4.39 3.70
N ILE A 50 13.54 -4.06 4.81
CA ILE A 50 13.68 -2.82 5.58
C ILE A 50 14.79 -2.95 6.62
N GLY A 51 14.86 -4.07 7.36
CA GLY A 51 15.77 -4.27 8.47
C GLY A 51 17.26 -4.24 8.13
N VAL A 52 17.60 -4.36 6.87
CA VAL A 52 18.99 -4.35 6.38
C VAL A 52 19.56 -2.93 6.24
N GLN A 53 18.73 -1.89 6.26
CA GLN A 53 19.21 -0.49 6.22
C GLN A 53 19.53 0.09 7.60
N THR A 54 19.08 -0.56 8.69
CA THR A 54 19.24 0.00 10.06
C THR A 54 20.40 -0.57 10.86
N LYS A 55 21.07 -1.62 10.39
CA LYS A 55 22.20 -2.23 11.08
C LYS A 55 23.42 -2.38 10.17
N ASN A 56 24.45 -1.60 10.49
CA ASN A 56 25.83 -1.63 9.99
C ASN A 56 26.16 -0.80 8.73
N LEU A 57 26.56 0.42 8.99
CA LEU A 57 27.30 1.31 8.07
C LEU A 57 28.73 0.85 7.72
N SER A 58 29.17 -0.34 8.13
CA SER A 58 30.59 -0.76 8.07
C SER A 58 30.95 -1.85 7.06
N ASN A 59 29.99 -2.49 6.37
CA ASN A 59 30.33 -3.56 5.41
C ASN A 59 29.73 -3.35 4.02
N LYS A 60 30.60 -3.08 3.02
CA LYS A 60 30.23 -2.88 1.60
C LYS A 60 29.46 -4.06 0.96
N SER A 61 29.65 -5.28 1.42
CA SER A 61 28.96 -6.48 0.91
C SER A 61 27.50 -6.56 1.39
N SER A 62 27.22 -6.13 2.62
CA SER A 62 25.86 -6.08 3.16
C SER A 62 24.98 -5.05 2.43
N ASN A 63 25.57 -3.95 1.97
CA ASN A 63 24.85 -2.91 1.23
C ASN A 63 24.32 -3.38 -0.14
N LYS A 64 25.04 -4.24 -0.85
CA LYS A 64 24.63 -4.75 -2.18
C LYS A 64 23.46 -5.73 -2.07
N ALA A 65 23.49 -6.65 -1.11
CA ALA A 65 22.41 -7.60 -0.85
C ALA A 65 21.12 -6.89 -0.38
N SER A 66 21.26 -5.88 0.47
CA SER A 66 20.17 -5.06 0.98
C SER A 66 19.48 -4.28 -0.13
N LYS A 67 20.27 -3.62 -0.98
CA LYS A 67 19.77 -2.88 -2.12
C LYS A 67 19.03 -3.79 -3.12
N LYS A 68 19.52 -5.03 -3.30
CA LYS A 68 18.86 -6.03 -4.14
C LYS A 68 17.48 -6.43 -3.56
N LYS A 69 17.40 -6.69 -2.25
CA LYS A 69 16.12 -7.01 -1.57
C LYS A 69 15.13 -5.85 -1.68
N TYR A 70 15.56 -4.62 -1.40
CA TYR A 70 14.76 -3.41 -1.58
C TYR A 70 14.19 -3.29 -2.98
N ASN A 71 15.04 -3.43 -4.00
CA ASN A 71 14.66 -3.31 -5.39
C ASN A 71 13.71 -4.42 -5.85
N ASN A 72 13.84 -5.64 -5.33
CA ASN A 72 12.94 -6.74 -5.64
C ASN A 72 11.51 -6.46 -5.14
N VAL A 73 11.38 -5.93 -3.91
CA VAL A 73 10.09 -5.54 -3.37
C VAL A 73 9.51 -4.37 -4.18
N LEU A 74 10.31 -3.33 -4.43
CA LEU A 74 9.89 -2.17 -5.23
C LEU A 74 9.38 -2.60 -6.62
N LYS A 75 10.12 -3.45 -7.32
CA LYS A 75 9.73 -3.98 -8.65
C LYS A 75 8.40 -4.74 -8.58
N SER A 76 8.22 -5.56 -7.54
CA SER A 76 7.00 -6.35 -7.37
C SER A 76 5.78 -5.47 -7.08
N LEU A 77 5.93 -4.48 -6.18
CA LEU A 77 4.90 -3.48 -5.88
C LEU A 77 4.55 -2.65 -7.12
N LEU A 78 5.58 -2.17 -7.83
CA LEU A 78 5.41 -1.38 -9.04
C LEU A 78 4.63 -2.12 -10.12
N ASN A 79 4.92 -3.41 -10.34
CA ASN A 79 4.18 -4.24 -11.29
C ASN A 79 2.68 -4.34 -10.89
N GLY A 80 2.39 -4.47 -9.59
CA GLY A 80 1.02 -4.47 -9.09
C GLY A 80 0.30 -3.14 -9.33
N CYS A 81 0.97 -2.03 -9.01
CA CYS A 81 0.41 -0.69 -9.24
C CYS A 81 0.17 -0.40 -10.73
N LYS A 82 1.11 -0.78 -11.61
CA LYS A 82 0.97 -0.62 -13.06
C LYS A 82 -0.18 -1.43 -13.65
N LEU A 83 -0.44 -2.63 -13.11
CA LEU A 83 -1.60 -3.42 -13.52
C LEU A 83 -2.90 -2.66 -13.21
N LEU A 84 -3.02 -2.10 -12.01
CA LEU A 84 -4.18 -1.32 -11.62
C LEU A 84 -4.34 -0.03 -12.45
N GLU A 85 -3.24 0.68 -12.70
CA GLU A 85 -3.21 1.86 -13.56
C GLU A 85 -3.66 1.52 -14.99
N LYS A 86 -3.13 0.44 -15.58
CA LYS A 86 -3.52 -0.05 -16.91
C LYS A 86 -5.01 -0.39 -17.00
N ASN A 87 -5.60 -0.87 -15.91
CA ASN A 87 -7.03 -1.14 -15.83
C ASN A 87 -7.88 0.08 -15.46
N LYS A 88 -7.36 1.29 -15.70
CA LYS A 88 -8.08 2.57 -15.57
C LYS A 88 -8.59 2.87 -14.15
N CYS A 89 -7.89 2.38 -13.13
CA CYS A 89 -8.13 2.84 -11.77
C CYS A 89 -7.78 4.33 -11.66
N LYS A 90 -8.55 5.09 -10.90
CA LYS A 90 -8.33 6.53 -10.70
C LYS A 90 -7.29 6.81 -9.63
N PHE A 91 -7.16 5.93 -8.66
CA PHE A 91 -6.16 5.96 -7.60
C PHE A 91 -5.96 4.57 -7.03
N ILE A 92 -4.86 4.39 -6.30
CA ILE A 92 -4.48 3.10 -5.70
C ILE A 92 -4.46 3.21 -4.17
N VAL A 93 -4.98 2.16 -3.52
CA VAL A 93 -4.84 1.94 -2.07
C VAL A 93 -4.01 0.68 -1.84
N ILE A 94 -3.11 0.73 -0.88
CA ILE A 94 -2.27 -0.41 -0.47
C ILE A 94 -2.55 -0.69 1.01
N PRO A 95 -3.41 -1.66 1.35
CA PRO A 95 -3.74 -2.00 2.75
C PRO A 95 -2.59 -2.75 3.45
N CYS A 96 -1.42 -2.13 3.49
CA CYS A 96 -0.21 -2.66 4.12
C CYS A 96 0.65 -1.50 4.60
N ASN A 97 0.82 -1.36 5.91
CA ASN A 97 1.61 -0.28 6.48
C ASN A 97 3.07 -0.32 6.03
N THR A 98 3.73 -1.48 6.09
CA THR A 98 5.14 -1.63 5.70
C THR A 98 5.41 -1.37 4.23
N ALA A 99 4.45 -1.57 3.33
CA ALA A 99 4.61 -1.27 1.91
C ALA A 99 4.81 0.23 1.63
N HIS A 100 4.35 1.10 2.54
CA HIS A 100 4.52 2.55 2.42
C HIS A 100 5.97 3.02 2.62
N TYR A 101 6.87 2.14 3.03
CA TYR A 101 8.30 2.40 3.00
C TYR A 101 8.82 2.70 1.57
N TRP A 102 8.18 2.13 0.56
CA TRP A 102 8.47 2.37 -0.87
C TRP A 102 7.57 3.41 -1.52
N PHE A 103 6.75 4.12 -0.74
CA PHE A 103 5.73 5.04 -1.26
C PHE A 103 6.28 6.07 -2.25
N ASP A 104 7.34 6.79 -1.88
CA ASP A 104 7.89 7.86 -2.70
C ASP A 104 8.45 7.33 -4.03
N ASP A 105 9.11 6.16 -4.01
CA ASP A 105 9.65 5.54 -5.20
C ASP A 105 8.57 4.95 -6.11
N LEU A 106 7.46 4.49 -5.54
CA LEU A 106 6.29 4.05 -6.30
C LEU A 106 5.59 5.24 -6.95
N GLN A 107 5.30 6.30 -6.17
CA GLN A 107 4.56 7.46 -6.69
C GLN A 107 5.31 8.17 -7.81
N LYS A 108 6.65 8.20 -7.80
CA LYS A 108 7.45 8.74 -8.92
C LYS A 108 7.29 7.98 -10.23
N LYS A 109 6.81 6.73 -10.20
CA LYS A 109 6.75 5.81 -11.35
C LYS A 109 5.33 5.44 -11.77
N ILE A 110 4.33 5.95 -11.07
CA ILE A 110 2.90 5.74 -11.29
C ILE A 110 2.24 7.09 -11.52
N ASN A 111 1.43 7.21 -12.58
CA ASN A 111 0.81 8.48 -12.96
C ASN A 111 -0.47 8.79 -12.18
N ILE A 112 -1.13 7.78 -11.61
CA ILE A 112 -2.32 7.95 -10.78
C ILE A 112 -1.92 8.06 -9.29
N PRO A 113 -2.71 8.77 -8.48
CA PRO A 113 -2.40 8.91 -7.05
C PRO A 113 -2.38 7.58 -6.31
N ILE A 114 -1.37 7.35 -5.49
CA ILE A 114 -1.37 6.31 -4.47
C ILE A 114 -1.75 6.96 -3.13
N ILE A 115 -2.79 6.46 -2.48
CA ILE A 115 -3.22 6.98 -1.18
C ILE A 115 -2.18 6.60 -0.11
N ASN A 116 -1.59 7.59 0.53
CA ASN A 116 -0.63 7.35 1.61
C ASN A 116 -1.38 7.02 2.91
N MET A 117 -1.62 5.73 3.17
CA MET A 117 -2.38 5.26 4.32
C MET A 117 -1.85 5.80 5.67
N PRO A 118 -0.53 5.78 6.00
CA PRO A 118 -0.02 6.36 7.22
C PRO A 118 -0.37 7.85 7.39
N LYS A 119 -0.28 8.64 6.31
CA LYS A 119 -0.66 10.07 6.36
C LYS A 119 -2.17 10.25 6.60
N GLU A 120 -3.00 9.43 5.98
CA GLU A 120 -4.46 9.53 6.17
C GLU A 120 -4.86 9.09 7.58
N VAL A 121 -4.26 8.04 8.13
CA VAL A 121 -4.45 7.63 9.54
C VAL A 121 -4.03 8.76 10.47
N PHE A 122 -2.88 9.39 10.25
CA PHE A 122 -2.41 10.53 11.05
C PHE A 122 -3.38 11.71 11.02
N LYS A 123 -3.88 12.09 9.82
CA LYS A 123 -4.86 13.16 9.67
C LYS A 123 -6.16 12.85 10.44
N PHE A 124 -6.65 11.62 10.28
CA PHE A 124 -7.87 11.17 10.98
C PHE A 124 -7.69 11.21 12.49
N THR A 125 -6.59 10.69 13.01
CA THR A 125 -6.27 10.68 14.44
C THR A 125 -6.16 12.10 14.99
N LYS A 126 -5.42 12.98 14.32
CA LYS A 126 -5.27 14.39 14.72
C LYS A 126 -6.61 15.11 14.78
N LYS A 127 -7.53 14.85 13.84
CA LYS A 127 -8.88 15.45 13.83
C LYS A 127 -9.74 14.95 15.00
N ASN A 128 -9.61 13.69 15.37
CA ASN A 128 -10.47 13.05 16.36
C ASN A 128 -9.90 13.10 17.79
N CYS A 129 -8.56 13.09 17.97
CA CYS A 129 -7.94 13.21 19.30
C CYS A 129 -8.15 14.56 19.96
N LYS A 130 -8.42 15.64 19.21
CA LYS A 130 -8.85 16.94 19.79
C LYS A 130 -10.16 16.86 20.59
N LYS A 131 -10.93 15.78 20.44
CA LYS A 131 -12.16 15.50 21.21
C LYS A 131 -11.91 14.75 22.52
N ILE A 132 -10.72 14.20 22.72
CA ILE A 132 -10.40 13.35 23.88
C ILE A 132 -9.65 14.14 24.97
N GLN A 133 -9.14 15.33 24.66
CA GLN A 133 -8.40 16.20 25.59
C GLN A 133 -9.29 17.29 26.26
N LYS A 134 -10.61 17.02 26.36
CA LYS A 134 -11.51 17.89 27.14
C LYS A 134 -12.10 17.08 28.26
#